data_17bc24edf2ff684ed10dcc403346f552
#
_entry.id   17bc24edf2ff684ed10dcc403346f552
#
_cell.length_a   1.000
_cell.length_b   1.000
_cell.length_c   1.000
_cell.angle_alpha   90.00
_cell.angle_beta   90.00
_cell.angle_gamma   90.00
#
_symmetry.space_group_name_H-M   'P 1'
#
loop_
_entity.id
_entity.type
_entity.pdbx_description
1 polymer ?
#
loop_
_entity_poly.entity_id
_entity_poly.type
_entity_poly.pdbx_seq_one_letter_code
_entity_poly.pdbx_strand_id
1 'polypeptide(L)'
;FKEEIGGSMFSENNQISGRQVFRLLTYDFLGMGTLLLPTMLADTAGRDGIFCIMAGILSTFLYLKLLRYLLKGMKTSYPDFLKQNCGKICGYVLWGGYFLYFILMASYTAYLFSTLMLNGLVENVSFYLVLLLILLLAFYGMAGGIEGRARVYEILFWFLMIPLFLMLFAACREVKPAYWSPVFVADGKEVLSGSYYVLFCYSMVSIVLFLKEYVADRKKCVGAAEKAVWFSGGVFTALYLILIGLFGVEALAQMKFPAVTMMSRVQVTGGFLKRTD
;
A
#
# COMPACT_ATOMS: atom_id res chain seq x y z
N PHE A 1 -16.19 38.30 31.05
CA PHE A 1 -15.01 37.60 31.64
C PHE A 1 -15.23 36.11 31.52
N LYS A 2 -14.90 35.52 30.37
CA LYS A 2 -14.60 34.09 30.22
C LYS A 2 -13.41 34.00 29.28
N GLU A 3 -12.35 33.58 29.88
CA GLU A 3 -11.00 33.56 29.45
C GLU A 3 -10.74 32.83 28.13
N GLU A 4 -10.13 33.54 27.24
CA GLU A 4 -9.17 33.05 26.29
C GLU A 4 -7.95 32.55 27.07
N ILE A 5 -7.91 31.26 27.41
CA ILE A 5 -6.67 30.57 27.73
C ILE A 5 -6.77 29.18 27.10
N GLY A 6 -6.10 29.02 25.97
CA GLY A 6 -5.97 27.75 25.30
C GLY A 6 -6.04 27.90 23.78
N GLY A 7 -5.29 28.85 23.23
CA GLY A 7 -5.05 28.89 21.81
C GLY A 7 -4.41 27.57 21.41
N SER A 8 -5.18 26.67 20.80
CA SER A 8 -4.64 25.48 20.19
C SER A 8 -3.62 25.93 19.16
N MET A 9 -2.36 25.68 19.44
CA MET A 9 -1.22 26.02 18.60
C MET A 9 -1.27 25.33 17.23
N PHE A 10 -2.37 24.63 16.97
CA PHE A 10 -2.69 23.92 15.76
C PHE A 10 -4.16 24.19 15.41
N SER A 11 -4.41 25.02 14.39
CA SER A 11 -5.74 25.14 13.84
C SER A 11 -6.13 23.80 13.19
N GLU A 12 -7.08 23.10 13.80
CA GLU A 12 -7.68 21.89 13.24
C GLU A 12 -8.58 22.27 12.06
N ASN A 13 -7.97 22.51 10.91
CA ASN A 13 -8.71 22.82 9.68
C ASN A 13 -9.29 21.58 8.99
N ASN A 14 -9.07 20.38 9.54
CA ASN A 14 -9.44 19.09 8.91
C ASN A 14 -9.02 18.99 7.43
N GLN A 15 -7.95 19.68 7.06
CA GLN A 15 -7.45 19.70 5.69
C GLN A 15 -6.05 19.05 5.60
N ILE A 16 -5.87 18.23 4.58
CA ILE A 16 -4.60 17.58 4.27
C ILE A 16 -4.01 18.14 2.97
N SER A 17 -2.69 18.20 2.91
CA SER A 17 -1.96 18.65 1.74
C SER A 17 -1.77 17.51 0.72
N GLY A 18 -1.56 17.84 -0.57
CA GLY A 18 -1.25 16.84 -1.58
C GLY A 18 0.00 16.00 -1.25
N ARG A 19 0.97 16.55 -0.52
CA ARG A 19 2.15 15.82 -0.05
C ARG A 19 1.78 14.74 0.98
N GLN A 20 0.85 15.06 1.87
CA GLN A 20 0.34 14.11 2.86
C GLN A 20 -0.48 12.99 2.19
N VAL A 21 -1.31 13.32 1.19
CA VAL A 21 -2.02 12.33 0.36
C VAL A 21 -1.05 11.38 -0.33
N PHE A 22 0.02 11.91 -0.94
CA PHE A 22 1.06 11.09 -1.55
C PHE A 22 1.66 10.09 -0.56
N ARG A 23 2.05 10.54 0.63
CA ARG A 23 2.64 9.68 1.66
C ARG A 23 1.65 8.63 2.17
N LEU A 24 0.43 9.02 2.45
CA LEU A 24 -0.64 8.13 2.90
C LEU A 24 -0.87 7.00 1.91
N LEU A 25 -1.08 7.32 0.63
CA LEU A 25 -1.27 6.32 -0.42
C LEU A 25 -0.04 5.45 -0.64
N THR A 26 1.16 6.02 -0.56
CA THR A 26 2.40 5.26 -0.66
C THR A 26 2.50 4.20 0.43
N TYR A 27 2.12 4.53 1.66
CA TYR A 27 2.07 3.56 2.75
C TYR A 27 1.10 2.44 2.49
N ASP A 28 -0.12 2.77 2.06
CA ASP A 28 -1.15 1.78 1.77
C ASP A 28 -0.69 0.80 0.67
N PHE A 29 -0.10 1.32 -0.40
CA PHE A 29 0.38 0.50 -1.51
C PHE A 29 1.58 -0.37 -1.09
N LEU A 30 2.60 0.23 -0.48
CA LEU A 30 3.80 -0.50 -0.07
C LEU A 30 3.50 -1.53 1.01
N GLY A 31 2.64 -1.19 1.98
CA GLY A 31 2.30 -2.10 3.07
C GLY A 31 1.76 -3.43 2.58
N MET A 32 0.82 -3.41 1.64
CA MET A 32 0.22 -4.61 1.09
C MET A 32 1.07 -5.23 -0.03
N GLY A 33 1.57 -4.38 -0.94
CA GLY A 33 2.26 -4.85 -2.13
C GLY A 33 3.60 -5.50 -1.85
N THR A 34 4.40 -5.00 -0.90
CA THR A 34 5.69 -5.62 -0.55
C THR A 34 5.55 -7.00 0.08
N LEU A 35 4.43 -7.25 0.75
CA LEU A 35 4.18 -8.55 1.40
C LEU A 35 3.63 -9.60 0.44
N LEU A 36 2.76 -9.22 -0.48
CA LEU A 36 2.00 -10.16 -1.30
C LEU A 36 2.52 -10.30 -2.73
N LEU A 37 2.85 -9.17 -3.39
CA LEU A 37 3.15 -9.17 -4.82
C LEU A 37 4.31 -10.10 -5.21
N PRO A 38 5.45 -10.14 -4.50
CA PRO A 38 6.55 -10.95 -4.97
C PRO A 38 6.21 -12.43 -5.09
N THR A 39 5.49 -12.98 -4.12
CA THR A 39 5.08 -14.39 -4.15
C THR A 39 4.05 -14.65 -5.23
N MET A 40 3.01 -13.81 -5.32
CA MET A 40 1.93 -13.97 -6.30
C MET A 40 2.43 -13.84 -7.74
N LEU A 41 3.34 -12.91 -7.99
CA LEU A 41 3.92 -12.73 -9.32
C LEU A 41 4.89 -13.85 -9.69
N ALA A 42 5.66 -14.37 -8.73
CA ALA A 42 6.55 -15.50 -8.95
C ALA A 42 5.76 -16.78 -9.28
N ASP A 43 4.63 -17.01 -8.62
CA ASP A 43 3.75 -18.14 -8.86
C ASP A 43 3.03 -18.04 -10.22
N THR A 44 2.63 -16.82 -10.65
CA THR A 44 1.78 -16.63 -11.83
C THR A 44 2.58 -16.45 -13.12
N ALA A 45 3.62 -15.61 -13.09
CA ALA A 45 4.37 -15.17 -14.28
C ALA A 45 5.87 -15.40 -14.15
N GLY A 46 6.33 -15.97 -13.04
CA GLY A 46 7.73 -16.31 -12.82
C GLY A 46 8.65 -15.10 -13.02
N ARG A 47 9.66 -15.24 -13.87
CA ARG A 47 10.64 -14.17 -14.14
C ARG A 47 10.04 -12.96 -14.83
N ASP A 48 8.94 -13.16 -15.55
CA ASP A 48 8.25 -12.13 -16.32
C ASP A 48 7.27 -11.27 -15.48
N GLY A 49 7.23 -11.45 -14.17
CA GLY A 49 6.41 -10.67 -13.25
C GLY A 49 6.63 -9.16 -13.30
N ILE A 50 7.77 -8.70 -13.85
CA ILE A 50 8.02 -7.29 -14.13
C ILE A 50 7.01 -6.74 -15.14
N PHE A 51 6.68 -7.49 -16.19
CA PHE A 51 5.68 -7.08 -17.17
C PHE A 51 4.29 -6.99 -16.53
N CYS A 52 4.00 -7.86 -15.55
CA CYS A 52 2.77 -7.78 -14.75
C CYS A 52 2.72 -6.47 -13.94
N ILE A 53 3.84 -6.07 -13.32
CA ILE A 53 3.92 -4.81 -12.58
C ILE A 53 3.69 -3.62 -13.54
N MET A 54 4.34 -3.60 -14.68
CA MET A 54 4.16 -2.52 -15.69
C MET A 54 2.72 -2.44 -16.18
N ALA A 55 2.12 -3.58 -16.54
CA ALA A 55 0.73 -3.66 -16.99
C ALA A 55 -0.26 -3.24 -15.89
N GLY A 56 -0.02 -3.65 -14.64
CA GLY A 56 -0.82 -3.25 -13.49
C GLY A 56 -0.73 -1.76 -13.17
N ILE A 57 0.47 -1.16 -13.27
CA ILE A 57 0.66 0.29 -13.15
C ILE A 57 -0.12 1.01 -14.26
N LEU A 58 0.00 0.57 -15.50
CA LEU A 58 -0.73 1.17 -16.63
C LEU A 58 -2.25 1.11 -16.43
N SER A 59 -2.76 -0.05 -15.99
CA SER A 59 -4.17 -0.23 -15.66
C SER A 59 -4.63 0.69 -14.52
N THR A 60 -3.79 0.87 -13.49
CA THR A 60 -4.05 1.80 -12.40
C THR A 60 -4.08 3.26 -12.87
N PHE A 61 -3.22 3.64 -13.82
CA PHE A 61 -3.28 4.98 -14.43
C PHE A 61 -4.55 5.20 -15.23
N LEU A 62 -5.02 4.18 -15.93
CA LEU A 62 -6.31 4.24 -16.64
C LEU A 62 -7.45 4.47 -15.64
N TYR A 63 -7.42 3.76 -14.52
CA TYR A 63 -8.38 3.94 -13.43
C TYR A 63 -8.28 5.34 -12.80
N LEU A 64 -7.07 5.86 -12.56
CA LEU A 64 -6.87 7.23 -12.07
C LEU A 64 -7.39 8.31 -13.04
N LYS A 65 -7.32 8.09 -14.35
CA LYS A 65 -7.95 8.99 -15.34
C LYS A 65 -9.47 8.99 -15.19
N LEU A 66 -10.07 7.82 -14.98
CA LEU A 66 -11.50 7.70 -14.70
C LEU A 66 -11.88 8.44 -13.40
N LEU A 67 -11.13 8.22 -12.31
CA LEU A 67 -11.35 8.92 -11.05
C LEU A 67 -11.22 10.45 -11.21
N ARG A 68 -10.24 10.91 -11.99
CA ARG A 68 -10.06 12.34 -12.31
C ARG A 68 -11.28 12.92 -13.02
N TYR A 69 -11.85 12.16 -13.97
CA TYR A 69 -13.05 12.57 -14.69
C TYR A 69 -14.25 12.69 -13.73
N LEU A 70 -14.48 11.68 -12.89
CA LEU A 70 -15.51 11.69 -11.87
C LEU A 70 -15.36 12.87 -10.89
N LEU A 71 -14.14 13.10 -10.39
CA LEU A 71 -13.86 14.18 -9.45
C LEU A 71 -14.08 15.58 -10.04
N LYS A 72 -13.90 15.77 -11.36
CA LYS A 72 -14.23 17.05 -12.02
C LYS A 72 -15.73 17.34 -11.99
N GLY A 73 -16.56 16.32 -12.16
CA GLY A 73 -18.03 16.43 -12.13
C GLY A 73 -18.62 16.59 -10.73
N MET A 74 -17.88 16.18 -9.69
CA MET A 74 -18.35 16.21 -8.31
C MET A 74 -18.26 17.62 -7.71
N LYS A 75 -19.41 18.21 -7.39
CA LYS A 75 -19.52 19.47 -6.62
C LYS A 75 -19.79 19.24 -5.14
N THR A 76 -20.45 18.15 -4.80
CA THR A 76 -20.88 17.72 -3.46
C THR A 76 -20.05 16.52 -2.96
N SER A 77 -20.38 15.99 -1.79
CA SER A 77 -19.80 14.75 -1.26
C SER A 77 -20.01 13.57 -2.21
N TYR A 78 -19.12 12.56 -2.16
CA TYR A 78 -19.24 11.40 -3.05
C TYR A 78 -20.59 10.66 -2.90
N PRO A 79 -21.11 10.42 -1.69
CA PRO A 79 -22.44 9.82 -1.50
C PRO A 79 -23.57 10.66 -2.11
N ASP A 80 -23.51 11.98 -1.97
CA ASP A 80 -24.54 12.87 -2.51
C ASP A 80 -24.47 12.99 -4.04
N PHE A 81 -23.25 12.99 -4.58
CA PHE A 81 -23.04 12.93 -6.02
C PHE A 81 -23.63 11.65 -6.62
N LEU A 82 -23.45 10.49 -5.99
CA LEU A 82 -24.08 9.25 -6.43
C LEU A 82 -25.61 9.31 -6.40
N LYS A 83 -26.18 9.85 -5.32
CA LYS A 83 -27.65 10.00 -5.22
C LYS A 83 -28.23 10.93 -6.28
N GLN A 84 -27.53 12.02 -6.61
CA GLN A 84 -27.98 12.98 -7.61
C GLN A 84 -27.91 12.43 -9.03
N ASN A 85 -26.89 11.64 -9.37
CA ASN A 85 -26.67 11.16 -10.75
C ASN A 85 -27.28 9.79 -11.03
N CYS A 86 -27.30 8.90 -10.04
CA CYS A 86 -27.77 7.51 -10.21
C CYS A 86 -29.14 7.26 -9.55
N GLY A 87 -29.73 8.29 -8.91
CA GLY A 87 -30.94 8.13 -8.11
C GLY A 87 -30.69 7.60 -6.70
N LYS A 88 -31.69 7.74 -5.82
CA LYS A 88 -31.53 7.42 -4.39
C LYS A 88 -31.16 5.95 -4.14
N ILE A 89 -31.87 5.00 -4.75
CA ILE A 89 -31.66 3.57 -4.51
C ILE A 89 -30.29 3.13 -5.01
N CYS A 90 -29.97 3.41 -6.27
CA CYS A 90 -28.68 3.04 -6.87
C CYS A 90 -27.51 3.71 -6.15
N GLY A 91 -27.68 4.99 -5.75
CA GLY A 91 -26.66 5.72 -4.96
C GLY A 91 -26.37 5.08 -3.61
N TYR A 92 -27.38 4.58 -2.88
CA TYR A 92 -27.18 3.87 -1.63
C TYR A 92 -26.50 2.50 -1.82
N VAL A 93 -26.89 1.75 -2.87
CA VAL A 93 -26.27 0.46 -3.20
C VAL A 93 -24.79 0.62 -3.52
N LEU A 94 -24.45 1.58 -4.37
CA LEU A 94 -23.05 1.84 -4.73
C LEU A 94 -22.24 2.32 -3.53
N TRP A 95 -22.79 3.20 -2.70
CA TRP A 95 -22.12 3.67 -1.48
C TRP A 95 -21.92 2.52 -0.49
N GLY A 96 -22.95 1.70 -0.27
CA GLY A 96 -22.86 0.49 0.55
C GLY A 96 -21.83 -0.51 0.05
N GLY A 97 -21.72 -0.66 -1.29
CA GLY A 97 -20.69 -1.49 -1.93
C GLY A 97 -19.26 -1.00 -1.61
N TYR A 98 -19.01 0.32 -1.68
CA TYR A 98 -17.71 0.88 -1.26
C TYR A 98 -17.45 0.71 0.23
N PHE A 99 -18.46 0.86 1.06
CA PHE A 99 -18.33 0.66 2.51
C PHE A 99 -17.95 -0.79 2.83
N LEU A 100 -18.64 -1.76 2.23
CA LEU A 100 -18.32 -3.19 2.36
C LEU A 100 -16.91 -3.49 1.84
N TYR A 101 -16.53 -2.94 0.70
CA TYR A 101 -15.19 -3.08 0.14
C TYR A 101 -14.11 -2.59 1.11
N PHE A 102 -14.27 -1.42 1.72
CA PHE A 102 -13.28 -0.91 2.69
C PHE A 102 -13.22 -1.77 3.95
N ILE A 103 -14.34 -2.29 4.44
CA ILE A 103 -14.34 -3.22 5.59
C ILE A 103 -13.57 -4.50 5.24
N LEU A 104 -13.81 -5.09 4.07
CA LEU A 104 -13.11 -6.29 3.63
C LEU A 104 -11.61 -6.04 3.48
N MET A 105 -11.21 -4.92 2.89
CA MET A 105 -9.79 -4.54 2.77
C MET A 105 -9.13 -4.29 4.12
N ALA A 106 -9.81 -3.61 5.05
CA ALA A 106 -9.30 -3.39 6.40
C ALA A 106 -9.14 -4.71 7.16
N SER A 107 -10.12 -5.61 7.07
CA SER A 107 -10.08 -6.94 7.70
C SER A 107 -8.95 -7.78 7.13
N TYR A 108 -8.77 -7.78 5.81
CA TYR A 108 -7.69 -8.50 5.15
C TYR A 108 -6.31 -7.96 5.54
N THR A 109 -6.16 -6.64 5.58
CA THR A 109 -4.91 -6.00 6.02
C THR A 109 -4.58 -6.33 7.48
N ALA A 110 -5.58 -6.30 8.37
CA ALA A 110 -5.42 -6.67 9.77
C ALA A 110 -5.02 -8.16 9.92
N TYR A 111 -5.63 -9.05 9.13
CA TYR A 111 -5.27 -10.46 9.07
C TYR A 111 -3.82 -10.66 8.60
N LEU A 112 -3.41 -10.02 7.51
CA LEU A 112 -2.05 -10.10 6.99
C LEU A 112 -1.02 -9.63 8.01
N PHE A 113 -1.29 -8.49 8.65
CA PHE A 113 -0.37 -7.92 9.62
C PHE A 113 -0.27 -8.78 10.89
N SER A 114 -1.39 -9.35 11.36
CA SER A 114 -1.39 -10.31 12.48
C SER A 114 -0.59 -11.55 12.14
N THR A 115 -0.76 -12.09 10.93
CA THR A 115 -0.02 -13.26 10.46
C THR A 115 1.48 -12.95 10.34
N LEU A 116 1.83 -11.76 9.85
CA LEU A 116 3.22 -11.30 9.76
C LEU A 116 3.88 -11.23 11.14
N MET A 117 3.18 -10.64 12.12
CA MET A 117 3.67 -10.52 13.50
C MET A 117 3.96 -11.89 14.13
N LEU A 118 3.06 -12.85 13.96
CA LEU A 118 3.22 -14.19 14.50
C LEU A 118 4.34 -15.00 13.83
N ASN A 119 4.53 -14.81 12.51
CA ASN A 119 5.58 -15.55 11.80
C ASN A 119 6.98 -14.92 11.92
N GLY A 120 7.07 -13.65 12.32
CA GLY A 120 8.35 -12.92 12.27
C GLY A 120 8.83 -12.33 13.59
N LEU A 121 7.93 -12.01 14.52
CA LEU A 121 8.29 -11.16 15.67
C LEU A 121 7.86 -11.71 17.03
N VAL A 122 6.76 -12.43 17.11
CA VAL A 122 6.17 -12.84 18.40
C VAL A 122 5.88 -14.33 18.40
N GLU A 123 6.60 -15.08 19.23
CA GLU A 123 6.40 -16.52 19.39
C GLU A 123 5.41 -16.79 20.54
N ASN A 124 4.65 -17.88 20.43
CA ASN A 124 3.75 -18.38 21.50
C ASN A 124 2.61 -17.44 21.92
N VAL A 125 2.14 -16.57 21.03
CA VAL A 125 1.00 -15.68 21.27
C VAL A 125 -0.19 -16.07 20.41
N SER A 126 -1.40 -15.98 20.97
CA SER A 126 -2.63 -16.25 20.21
C SER A 126 -2.85 -15.24 19.10
N PHE A 127 -3.22 -15.74 17.90
CA PHE A 127 -3.61 -14.91 16.76
C PHE A 127 -4.67 -13.85 17.11
N TYR A 128 -5.69 -14.26 17.87
CA TYR A 128 -6.77 -13.36 18.26
C TYR A 128 -6.32 -12.21 19.16
N LEU A 129 -5.31 -12.46 20.02
CA LEU A 129 -4.76 -11.41 20.88
C LEU A 129 -4.00 -10.38 20.05
N VAL A 130 -3.16 -10.83 19.11
CA VAL A 130 -2.44 -9.92 18.20
C VAL A 130 -3.42 -9.11 17.35
N LEU A 131 -4.45 -9.76 16.79
CA LEU A 131 -5.49 -9.11 16.01
C LEU A 131 -6.24 -8.06 16.85
N LEU A 132 -6.61 -8.39 18.09
CA LEU A 132 -7.28 -7.45 19.00
C LEU A 132 -6.42 -6.22 19.27
N LEU A 133 -5.13 -6.42 19.56
CA LEU A 133 -4.20 -5.31 19.80
C LEU A 133 -4.07 -4.39 18.58
N ILE A 134 -3.99 -4.97 17.37
CA ILE A 134 -3.95 -4.21 16.11
C ILE A 134 -5.24 -3.40 15.92
N LEU A 135 -6.40 -4.01 16.19
CA LEU A 135 -7.69 -3.32 16.09
C LEU A 135 -7.81 -2.17 17.11
N LEU A 136 -7.36 -2.39 18.36
CA LEU A 136 -7.34 -1.33 19.37
C LEU A 136 -6.42 -0.19 18.98
N LEU A 137 -5.23 -0.50 18.45
CA LEU A 137 -4.29 0.52 17.93
C LEU A 137 -4.87 1.30 16.75
N ALA A 138 -5.55 0.61 15.82
CA ALA A 138 -6.23 1.23 14.69
C ALA A 138 -7.37 2.16 15.18
N PHE A 139 -8.16 1.71 16.14
CA PHE A 139 -9.23 2.50 16.75
C PHE A 139 -8.69 3.76 17.44
N TYR A 140 -7.61 3.61 18.22
CA TYR A 140 -6.92 4.76 18.84
C TYR A 140 -6.39 5.74 17.78
N GLY A 141 -5.79 5.22 16.70
CA GLY A 141 -5.30 6.03 15.59
C GLY A 141 -6.40 6.80 14.84
N MET A 142 -7.66 6.34 14.91
CA MET A 142 -8.80 7.05 14.32
C MET A 142 -9.23 8.27 15.14
N ALA A 143 -8.97 8.29 16.44
CA ALA A 143 -9.35 9.39 17.33
C ALA A 143 -8.73 10.75 16.94
N GLY A 144 -7.54 10.73 16.32
CA GLY A 144 -6.84 11.91 15.82
C GLY A 144 -7.38 12.47 14.49
N GLY A 145 -8.44 11.88 13.93
CA GLY A 145 -8.99 12.27 12.64
C GLY A 145 -8.02 12.08 11.48
N ILE A 146 -8.39 12.58 10.29
CA ILE A 146 -7.57 12.41 9.08
C ILE A 146 -6.31 13.27 9.10
N GLU A 147 -6.37 14.45 9.70
CA GLU A 147 -5.25 15.37 9.81
C GLU A 147 -4.18 14.81 10.75
N GLY A 148 -4.58 14.29 11.92
CA GLY A 148 -3.67 13.65 12.87
C GLY A 148 -2.94 12.46 12.23
N ARG A 149 -3.67 11.59 11.53
CA ARG A 149 -3.08 10.47 10.78
C ARG A 149 -2.10 10.94 9.72
N ALA A 150 -2.46 11.94 8.93
CA ALA A 150 -1.60 12.47 7.88
C ALA A 150 -0.29 13.05 8.42
N ARG A 151 -0.30 13.69 9.60
CA ARG A 151 0.89 14.19 10.29
C ARG A 151 1.78 13.03 10.78
N VAL A 152 1.19 11.99 11.38
CA VAL A 152 1.93 10.80 11.81
C VAL A 152 2.61 10.13 10.61
N TYR A 153 1.90 9.93 9.51
CA TYR A 153 2.49 9.37 8.28
C TYR A 153 3.59 10.28 7.69
N GLU A 154 3.49 11.58 7.87
CA GLU A 154 4.51 12.52 7.42
C GLU A 154 5.84 12.34 8.17
N ILE A 155 5.78 12.13 9.49
CA ILE A 155 6.96 11.90 10.33
C ILE A 155 7.54 10.49 10.06
N LEU A 156 6.69 9.48 10.07
CA LEU A 156 7.10 8.09 9.89
C LEU A 156 7.63 7.78 8.48
N PHE A 157 7.29 8.60 7.47
CA PHE A 157 7.64 8.31 6.07
C PHE A 157 9.12 8.04 5.88
N TRP A 158 9.96 8.96 6.33
CA TRP A 158 11.40 8.80 6.19
C TRP A 158 11.97 7.70 7.08
N PHE A 159 11.39 7.52 8.26
CA PHE A 159 11.78 6.48 9.19
C PHE A 159 11.56 5.06 8.63
N LEU A 160 10.57 4.87 7.76
CA LEU A 160 10.33 3.59 7.09
C LEU A 160 11.01 3.49 5.73
N MET A 161 11.07 4.58 4.96
CA MET A 161 11.68 4.55 3.62
C MET A 161 13.19 4.37 3.67
N ILE A 162 13.89 5.02 4.60
CA ILE A 162 15.35 4.92 4.69
C ILE A 162 15.79 3.47 4.95
N PRO A 163 15.29 2.75 5.98
CA PRO A 163 15.62 1.34 6.16
C PRO A 163 15.26 0.47 4.96
N LEU A 164 14.09 0.70 4.33
CA LEU A 164 13.69 -0.05 3.15
C LEU A 164 14.72 0.07 2.02
N PHE A 165 15.15 1.28 1.69
CA PHE A 165 16.14 1.49 0.64
C PHE A 165 17.53 0.96 1.02
N LEU A 166 17.93 1.11 2.27
CA LEU A 166 19.20 0.53 2.75
C LEU A 166 19.20 -1.00 2.62
N MET A 167 18.09 -1.64 2.93
CA MET A 167 17.96 -3.09 2.80
C MET A 167 17.96 -3.54 1.34
N LEU A 168 17.23 -2.84 0.46
CA LEU A 168 17.26 -3.11 -0.97
C LEU A 168 18.69 -2.95 -1.53
N PHE A 169 19.40 -1.90 -1.14
CA PHE A 169 20.77 -1.66 -1.57
C PHE A 169 21.74 -2.74 -1.04
N ALA A 170 21.62 -3.14 0.21
CA ALA A 170 22.43 -4.21 0.78
C ALA A 170 22.15 -5.57 0.09
N ALA A 171 20.86 -5.86 -0.17
CA ALA A 171 20.44 -7.08 -0.84
C ALA A 171 20.93 -7.17 -2.30
N CYS A 172 21.08 -6.04 -3.00
CA CYS A 172 21.62 -6.02 -4.37
C CYS A 172 23.00 -6.64 -4.51
N ARG A 173 23.82 -6.68 -3.44
CA ARG A 173 25.16 -7.25 -3.45
C ARG A 173 25.16 -8.79 -3.55
N GLU A 174 24.09 -9.43 -3.13
CA GLU A 174 23.95 -10.89 -3.08
C GLU A 174 23.15 -11.43 -4.29
N VAL A 175 22.69 -10.56 -5.18
CA VAL A 175 21.89 -10.92 -6.35
C VAL A 175 22.72 -11.74 -7.34
N LYS A 176 22.15 -12.84 -7.81
CA LYS A 176 22.72 -13.71 -8.85
C LYS A 176 22.02 -13.44 -10.19
N PRO A 177 22.66 -12.78 -11.16
CA PRO A 177 22.04 -12.43 -12.45
C PRO A 177 21.53 -13.62 -13.24
N ALA A 178 22.10 -14.81 -13.01
CA ALA A 178 21.65 -16.04 -13.67
C ALA A 178 20.17 -16.38 -13.39
N TYR A 179 19.61 -15.92 -12.27
CA TYR A 179 18.21 -16.17 -11.93
C TYR A 179 17.21 -15.32 -12.73
N TRP A 180 17.68 -14.30 -13.44
CA TRP A 180 16.82 -13.46 -14.30
C TRP A 180 16.58 -14.05 -15.69
N SER A 181 17.40 -15.01 -16.13
CA SER A 181 17.26 -15.65 -17.44
C SER A 181 16.59 -17.04 -17.31
N PRO A 182 15.78 -17.47 -18.30
CA PRO A 182 15.30 -16.75 -19.46
C PRO A 182 14.14 -15.81 -19.13
N VAL A 183 13.95 -14.75 -19.94
CA VAL A 183 12.80 -13.82 -19.92
C VAL A 183 11.89 -14.11 -21.12
N PHE A 184 10.66 -13.58 -21.11
CA PHE A 184 9.60 -13.79 -22.12
C PHE A 184 9.15 -15.27 -22.23
N VAL A 185 9.00 -15.92 -21.09
CA VAL A 185 8.50 -17.29 -20.99
C VAL A 185 7.00 -17.31 -20.66
N ALA A 186 6.52 -16.30 -19.94
CA ALA A 186 5.13 -16.23 -19.49
C ALA A 186 4.17 -15.98 -20.66
N ASP A 187 3.04 -16.70 -20.66
CA ASP A 187 1.96 -16.48 -21.60
C ASP A 187 1.21 -15.16 -21.32
N GLY A 188 0.58 -14.58 -22.33
CA GLY A 188 -0.19 -13.35 -22.21
C GLY A 188 -1.30 -13.42 -21.13
N LYS A 189 -1.87 -14.60 -20.91
CA LYS A 189 -2.86 -14.85 -19.85
C LYS A 189 -2.23 -14.76 -18.45
N GLU A 190 -1.03 -15.27 -18.27
CA GLU A 190 -0.28 -15.22 -17.01
C GLU A 190 0.10 -13.77 -16.66
N VAL A 191 0.56 -13.01 -17.65
CA VAL A 191 0.84 -11.57 -17.48
C VAL A 191 -0.44 -10.81 -17.12
N LEU A 192 -1.56 -11.11 -17.74
CA LEU A 192 -2.84 -10.47 -17.41
C LEU A 192 -3.30 -10.82 -15.99
N SER A 193 -3.18 -12.08 -15.59
CA SER A 193 -3.50 -12.53 -14.22
C SER A 193 -2.59 -11.87 -13.19
N GLY A 194 -1.28 -11.83 -13.43
CA GLY A 194 -0.32 -11.14 -12.58
C GLY A 194 -0.58 -9.64 -12.47
N SER A 195 -0.98 -8.99 -13.59
CA SER A 195 -1.33 -7.56 -13.58
C SER A 195 -2.58 -7.27 -12.73
N TYR A 196 -3.52 -8.21 -12.62
CA TYR A 196 -4.67 -8.11 -11.75
C TYR A 196 -4.27 -8.07 -10.26
N TYR A 197 -3.29 -8.86 -9.84
CA TYR A 197 -2.78 -8.79 -8.46
C TYR A 197 -2.13 -7.44 -8.16
N VAL A 198 -1.41 -6.87 -9.11
CA VAL A 198 -0.84 -5.52 -8.97
C VAL A 198 -1.95 -4.48 -8.85
N LEU A 199 -2.97 -4.55 -9.71
CA LEU A 199 -4.15 -3.67 -9.66
C LEU A 199 -4.88 -3.80 -8.31
N PHE A 200 -4.98 -5.01 -7.77
CA PHE A 200 -5.57 -5.26 -6.46
C PHE A 200 -4.81 -4.54 -5.34
N CYS A 201 -3.47 -4.55 -5.34
CA CYS A 201 -2.66 -3.80 -4.39
C CYS A 201 -2.86 -2.28 -4.51
N TYR A 202 -3.16 -1.78 -5.71
CA TYR A 202 -3.49 -0.37 -5.92
C TYR A 202 -4.97 -0.03 -5.74
N SER A 203 -5.82 -0.99 -5.46
CA SER A 203 -7.27 -0.79 -5.42
C SER A 203 -7.72 0.24 -4.38
N MET A 204 -6.96 0.43 -3.29
CA MET A 204 -7.18 1.47 -2.29
C MET A 204 -7.04 2.90 -2.83
N VAL A 205 -6.57 3.08 -4.06
CA VAL A 205 -6.54 4.40 -4.72
C VAL A 205 -7.94 5.03 -4.83
N SER A 206 -8.99 4.21 -4.80
CA SER A 206 -10.39 4.66 -4.77
C SER A 206 -10.73 5.55 -3.57
N ILE A 207 -9.95 5.48 -2.48
CA ILE A 207 -10.11 6.37 -1.31
C ILE A 207 -9.97 7.86 -1.68
N VAL A 208 -9.31 8.18 -2.78
CA VAL A 208 -9.17 9.54 -3.32
C VAL A 208 -10.54 10.23 -3.55
N LEU A 209 -11.60 9.44 -3.85
CA LEU A 209 -12.95 9.96 -4.00
C LEU A 209 -13.50 10.55 -2.69
N PHE A 210 -13.13 9.96 -1.56
CA PHE A 210 -13.54 10.37 -0.22
C PHE A 210 -12.61 11.42 0.36
N LEU A 211 -11.31 11.36 0.04
CA LEU A 211 -10.32 12.34 0.51
C LEU A 211 -10.50 13.74 -0.08
N LYS A 212 -11.21 13.85 -1.18
CA LYS A 212 -11.44 15.14 -1.88
C LYS A 212 -11.97 16.24 -0.96
N GLU A 213 -12.79 15.92 0.02
CA GLU A 213 -13.40 16.89 0.94
C GLU A 213 -12.37 17.47 1.92
N TYR A 214 -11.35 16.69 2.23
CA TYR A 214 -10.29 17.02 3.18
C TYR A 214 -9.05 17.61 2.52
N VAL A 215 -9.01 17.72 1.17
CA VAL A 215 -7.86 18.29 0.45
C VAL A 215 -8.19 19.69 -0.06
N ALA A 216 -7.39 20.67 0.35
CA ALA A 216 -7.57 22.08 -0.03
C ALA A 216 -7.57 22.29 -1.55
N ASP A 217 -6.70 21.57 -2.30
CA ASP A 217 -6.63 21.63 -3.76
C ASP A 217 -6.95 20.27 -4.38
N ARG A 218 -8.16 20.17 -4.89
CA ARG A 218 -8.71 18.95 -5.51
C ARG A 218 -7.86 18.40 -6.67
N LYS A 219 -7.21 19.29 -7.44
CA LYS A 219 -6.35 18.90 -8.56
C LYS A 219 -5.06 18.22 -8.06
N LYS A 220 -4.57 18.64 -6.89
CA LYS A 220 -3.36 18.08 -6.27
C LYS A 220 -3.61 16.68 -5.70
N CYS A 221 -4.84 16.34 -5.33
CA CYS A 221 -5.17 15.01 -4.78
C CYS A 221 -4.88 13.89 -5.77
N VAL A 222 -5.40 13.98 -7.00
CA VAL A 222 -5.16 12.96 -8.04
C VAL A 222 -3.70 12.95 -8.48
N GLY A 223 -3.08 14.12 -8.62
CA GLY A 223 -1.65 14.20 -8.95
C GLY A 223 -0.75 13.59 -7.86
N ALA A 224 -1.16 13.66 -6.60
CA ALA A 224 -0.47 12.98 -5.50
C ALA A 224 -0.62 11.45 -5.60
N ALA A 225 -1.82 10.97 -5.95
CA ALA A 225 -2.06 9.55 -6.18
C ALA A 225 -1.24 8.99 -7.37
N GLU A 226 -1.15 9.74 -8.48
CA GLU A 226 -0.31 9.36 -9.62
C GLU A 226 1.16 9.23 -9.23
N LYS A 227 1.68 10.18 -8.45
CA LYS A 227 3.06 10.12 -7.93
C LYS A 227 3.26 8.93 -7.00
N ALA A 228 2.27 8.61 -6.15
CA ALA A 228 2.33 7.47 -5.25
C ALA A 228 2.38 6.14 -6.02
N VAL A 229 1.59 6.00 -7.09
CA VAL A 229 1.61 4.81 -7.97
C VAL A 229 2.95 4.65 -8.67
N TRP A 230 3.51 5.75 -9.23
CA TRP A 230 4.85 5.70 -9.84
C TRP A 230 5.94 5.32 -8.84
N PHE A 231 5.94 5.95 -7.69
CA PHE A 231 6.95 5.70 -6.66
C PHE A 231 6.88 4.25 -6.14
N SER A 232 5.69 3.79 -5.74
CA SER A 232 5.51 2.42 -5.25
C SER A 232 5.75 1.38 -6.34
N GLY A 233 5.39 1.67 -7.59
CA GLY A 233 5.68 0.81 -8.74
C GLY A 233 7.18 0.62 -8.98
N GLY A 234 7.97 1.69 -8.84
CA GLY A 234 9.43 1.61 -8.88
C GLY A 234 10.00 0.74 -7.75
N VAL A 235 9.46 0.90 -6.54
CA VAL A 235 9.86 0.06 -5.39
C VAL A 235 9.48 -1.40 -5.61
N PHE A 236 8.27 -1.70 -6.11
CA PHE A 236 7.85 -3.08 -6.41
C PHE A 236 8.73 -3.74 -7.47
N THR A 237 9.06 -3.00 -8.52
CA THR A 237 9.96 -3.50 -9.57
C THR A 237 11.34 -3.81 -9.02
N ALA A 238 11.93 -2.90 -8.25
CA ALA A 238 13.23 -3.10 -7.62
C ALA A 238 13.21 -4.29 -6.64
N LEU A 239 12.19 -4.34 -5.77
CA LEU A 239 12.02 -5.43 -4.81
C LEU A 239 11.88 -6.78 -5.51
N TYR A 240 11.06 -6.86 -6.55
CA TYR A 240 10.82 -8.09 -7.29
C TYR A 240 12.10 -8.62 -7.97
N LEU A 241 12.83 -7.73 -8.66
CA LEU A 241 14.11 -8.06 -9.28
C LEU A 241 15.13 -8.59 -8.28
N ILE A 242 15.25 -7.92 -7.14
CA ILE A 242 16.18 -8.33 -6.08
C ILE A 242 15.78 -9.69 -5.52
N LEU A 243 14.50 -9.90 -5.22
CA LEU A 243 14.00 -11.15 -4.64
C LEU A 243 14.18 -12.34 -5.59
N ILE A 244 13.88 -12.18 -6.89
CA ILE A 244 14.19 -13.21 -7.88
C ILE A 244 15.69 -13.50 -7.93
N GLY A 245 16.52 -12.46 -7.95
CA GLY A 245 17.97 -12.62 -8.00
C GLY A 245 18.58 -13.26 -6.75
N LEU A 246 17.91 -13.18 -5.60
CA LEU A 246 18.35 -13.79 -4.35
C LEU A 246 17.89 -15.24 -4.19
N PHE A 247 16.63 -15.51 -4.47
CA PHE A 247 15.99 -16.77 -4.13
C PHE A 247 15.72 -17.67 -5.35
N GLY A 248 15.64 -17.08 -6.55
CA GLY A 248 15.08 -17.74 -7.72
C GLY A 248 13.54 -17.79 -7.66
N VAL A 249 12.93 -18.10 -8.81
CA VAL A 249 11.46 -18.08 -8.97
C VAL A 249 10.77 -19.15 -8.13
N GLU A 250 11.26 -20.38 -8.17
CA GLU A 250 10.62 -21.53 -7.51
C GLU A 250 10.56 -21.36 -5.99
N ALA A 251 11.67 -20.91 -5.38
CA ALA A 251 11.70 -20.65 -3.94
C ALA A 251 10.84 -19.43 -3.58
N LEU A 252 10.88 -18.39 -4.42
CA LEU A 252 10.11 -17.16 -4.19
C LEU A 252 8.59 -17.43 -4.21
N ALA A 253 8.11 -18.28 -5.11
CA ALA A 253 6.70 -18.66 -5.22
C ALA A 253 6.17 -19.39 -3.97
N GLN A 254 7.03 -20.06 -3.21
CA GLN A 254 6.65 -20.82 -2.00
C GLN A 254 6.78 -20.01 -0.71
N MET A 255 7.40 -18.83 -0.74
CA MET A 255 7.61 -18.02 0.46
C MET A 255 6.34 -17.23 0.82
N LYS A 256 5.94 -17.25 2.10
CA LYS A 256 4.81 -16.42 2.57
C LYS A 256 5.13 -14.92 2.56
N PHE A 257 6.30 -14.54 3.05
CA PHE A 257 6.73 -13.14 3.21
C PHE A 257 8.18 -12.97 2.74
N PRO A 258 8.45 -12.99 1.43
CA PRO A 258 9.82 -12.99 0.90
C PRO A 258 10.60 -11.72 1.26
N ALA A 259 9.94 -10.56 1.36
CA ALA A 259 10.58 -9.33 1.79
C ALA A 259 11.15 -9.43 3.22
N VAL A 260 10.42 -10.09 4.13
CA VAL A 260 10.89 -10.31 5.51
C VAL A 260 12.02 -11.34 5.55
N THR A 261 11.91 -12.41 4.76
CA THR A 261 12.98 -13.41 4.63
C THR A 261 14.26 -12.79 4.04
N MET A 262 14.14 -11.85 3.11
CA MET A 262 15.27 -11.08 2.62
C MET A 262 15.93 -10.29 3.76
N MET A 263 15.15 -9.65 4.62
CA MET A 263 15.66 -8.89 5.76
C MET A 263 16.48 -9.74 6.73
N SER A 264 16.06 -10.97 6.98
CA SER A 264 16.80 -11.88 7.86
C SER A 264 18.10 -12.41 7.24
N ARG A 265 18.21 -12.47 5.91
CA ARG A 265 19.41 -12.94 5.20
C ARG A 265 20.48 -11.88 5.00
N VAL A 266 20.08 -10.64 4.79
CA VAL A 266 21.04 -9.55 4.57
C VAL A 266 21.85 -9.35 5.85
N GLN A 267 23.06 -9.87 5.86
CA GLN A 267 24.04 -9.59 6.91
C GLN A 267 24.53 -8.16 6.74
N VAL A 268 24.03 -7.26 7.56
CA VAL A 268 24.64 -5.94 7.69
C VAL A 268 26.01 -6.15 8.27
N THR A 269 27.05 -5.83 7.51
CA THR A 269 28.46 -5.88 7.91
C THR A 269 28.61 -5.08 9.21
N GLY A 270 28.71 -5.74 10.37
CA GLY A 270 28.80 -5.09 11.66
C GLY A 270 28.04 -5.75 12.80
N GLY A 271 27.31 -6.83 12.57
CA GLY A 271 26.70 -7.65 13.64
C GLY A 271 25.52 -7.04 14.40
N PHE A 272 25.06 -5.83 14.05
CA PHE A 272 23.98 -5.14 14.76
C PHE A 272 22.57 -5.73 14.56
N LEU A 273 22.38 -6.63 13.60
CA LEU A 273 21.11 -7.28 13.30
C LEU A 273 21.21 -8.81 13.22
N LYS A 274 22.20 -9.42 13.85
CA LYS A 274 22.16 -10.86 14.06
C LYS A 274 21.15 -11.16 15.14
N ARG A 275 19.98 -11.69 14.76
CA ARG A 275 19.14 -12.44 15.66
C ARG A 275 19.97 -13.65 16.10
N THR A 276 20.48 -13.60 17.30
CA THR A 276 21.01 -14.80 17.97
C THR A 276 19.82 -15.70 18.25
N ASP A 277 19.76 -16.85 17.57
CA ASP A 277 18.89 -17.96 17.93
C ASP A 277 19.17 -18.42 19.36
#